data_98308ffd4f0a839606cf18605e47b6ac
#
_entry.id   98308ffd4f0a839606cf18605e47b6ac
#
_cell.length_a   1.000
_cell.length_b   1.000
_cell.length_c   1.000
_cell.angle_alpha   90.00
_cell.angle_beta   90.00
_cell.angle_gamma   90.00
#
_symmetry.space_group_name_H-M   'P 1'
#
loop_
_entity.id
_entity.type
_entity.pdbx_description
1 polymer ?
#
loop_
_entity_poly.entity_id
_entity_poly.type
_entity_poly.pdbx_seq_one_letter_code
_entity_poly.pdbx_strand_id
1 'polypeptide(L)'
;MKHGYLFLVALLFVSTGYGQENILLEEYMPKSIYKIPETKVEKAKYPVIDAHSHDYPSSLEEVAQWVKTMDRKGIEKTVVLTGYTGASFDSIVEVYAPYKNRFDLWCGLDLSDYGKSSFVKTAVEELKRCHKMGAKGVGEVTDKGLGVYVAFQTNMAEGIHLNDPLMSPIYETCAELGMPLNIHVAEPYWMYLPDDKYNDGLMNGKKWKIDMSIPGMQSHEQLIAQFSEAVKNHPNTLFVACHFINCSYDLSIVGRLLDEYSN
;
A
#
# COMPACT_ATOMS: atom_id res chain seq x y z
N MET A 1 67.17 -56.20 20.97
CA MET A 1 66.30 -55.04 21.12
C MET A 1 65.57 -54.81 19.79
N LYS A 2 64.29 -55.17 19.75
CA LYS A 2 63.47 -55.01 18.56
C LYS A 2 62.52 -53.86 18.80
N HIS A 3 62.70 -52.76 18.05
CA HIS A 3 61.81 -51.60 18.10
C HIS A 3 60.62 -51.83 17.15
N GLY A 4 59.46 -52.00 17.73
CA GLY A 4 58.20 -52.06 16.95
C GLY A 4 57.70 -50.63 16.72
N TYR A 5 57.54 -50.25 15.47
CA TYR A 5 56.87 -48.98 15.10
C TYR A 5 55.38 -49.21 14.96
N LEU A 6 54.61 -48.53 15.84
CA LEU A 6 53.16 -48.50 15.81
C LEU A 6 52.74 -47.41 14.76
N PHE A 7 52.17 -47.86 13.63
CA PHE A 7 51.58 -46.93 12.67
C PHE A 7 50.14 -46.63 13.14
N LEU A 8 49.93 -45.37 13.54
CA LEU A 8 48.63 -44.86 13.87
C LEU A 8 47.95 -44.40 12.54
N VAL A 9 46.99 -45.13 12.02
CA VAL A 9 46.18 -44.75 10.87
C VAL A 9 45.04 -43.84 11.38
N ALA A 10 45.18 -42.54 11.18
CA ALA A 10 44.09 -41.60 11.42
C ALA A 10 43.08 -41.68 10.28
N LEU A 11 41.94 -42.28 10.51
CA LEU A 11 40.78 -42.20 9.61
C LEU A 11 40.20 -40.79 9.69
N LEU A 12 40.47 -39.98 8.69
CA LEU A 12 39.77 -38.73 8.44
C LEU A 12 38.36 -39.10 7.92
N PHE A 13 37.36 -38.97 8.79
CA PHE A 13 35.96 -38.93 8.37
C PHE A 13 35.73 -37.55 7.70
N VAL A 14 35.76 -37.55 6.38
CA VAL A 14 35.22 -36.43 5.60
C VAL A 14 33.70 -36.57 5.68
N SER A 15 33.09 -35.87 6.64
CA SER A 15 31.64 -35.65 6.61
C SER A 15 31.37 -34.74 5.38
N THR A 16 30.92 -35.33 4.29
CA THR A 16 30.25 -34.60 3.23
C THR A 16 28.96 -34.06 3.86
N GLY A 17 29.05 -32.86 4.44
CA GLY A 17 27.86 -32.09 4.74
C GLY A 17 27.19 -31.81 3.37
N TYR A 18 26.04 -32.44 3.16
CA TYR A 18 25.14 -31.98 2.11
C TYR A 18 24.74 -30.57 2.52
N GLY A 19 25.49 -29.59 2.01
CA GLY A 19 25.08 -28.18 2.08
C GLY A 19 23.73 -28.10 1.40
N GLN A 20 22.74 -27.60 2.13
CA GLN A 20 21.48 -27.25 1.52
C GLN A 20 21.82 -26.30 0.37
N GLU A 21 21.47 -26.67 -0.86
CA GLU A 21 21.66 -25.79 -2.01
C GLU A 21 20.96 -24.47 -1.68
N ASN A 22 21.71 -23.38 -1.74
CA ASN A 22 21.14 -22.04 -1.55
C ASN A 22 20.32 -21.70 -2.79
N ILE A 23 19.06 -22.11 -2.79
CA ILE A 23 18.11 -21.72 -3.83
C ILE A 23 17.75 -20.26 -3.57
N LEU A 24 18.00 -19.39 -4.56
CA LEU A 24 17.56 -18.01 -4.50
C LEU A 24 16.03 -17.94 -4.47
N LEU A 25 15.47 -16.98 -3.76
CA LEU A 25 14.01 -16.83 -3.66
C LEU A 25 13.35 -16.68 -5.05
N GLU A 26 14.03 -16.02 -5.99
CA GLU A 26 13.59 -15.87 -7.38
C GLU A 26 13.60 -17.19 -8.18
N GLU A 27 14.36 -18.18 -7.73
CA GLU A 27 14.44 -19.53 -8.32
C GLU A 27 13.53 -20.52 -7.60
N TYR A 28 12.94 -20.13 -6.46
CA TYR A 28 12.07 -20.97 -5.66
C TYR A 28 10.71 -21.11 -6.33
N MET A 29 10.50 -22.22 -7.04
CA MET A 29 9.25 -22.55 -7.74
C MET A 29 8.65 -23.85 -7.19
N PRO A 30 8.04 -23.81 -5.99
CA PRO A 30 7.50 -25.02 -5.37
C PRO A 30 6.34 -25.57 -6.19
N LYS A 31 6.29 -26.89 -6.30
CA LYS A 31 5.12 -27.59 -6.84
C LYS A 31 4.20 -28.00 -5.70
N SER A 32 2.93 -27.66 -5.80
CA SER A 32 1.95 -28.09 -4.82
C SER A 32 1.88 -29.62 -4.73
N ILE A 33 1.93 -30.14 -3.51
CA ILE A 33 1.67 -31.55 -3.22
C ILE A 33 0.16 -31.85 -3.09
N TYR A 34 -0.66 -30.82 -3.02
CA TYR A 34 -2.11 -30.96 -2.91
C TYR A 34 -2.72 -31.25 -4.29
N LYS A 35 -3.59 -32.26 -4.34
CA LYS A 35 -4.38 -32.60 -5.52
C LYS A 35 -5.79 -31.99 -5.40
N ILE A 36 -5.83 -30.67 -5.38
CA ILE A 36 -7.08 -29.91 -5.31
C ILE A 36 -7.49 -29.56 -6.74
N PRO A 37 -8.75 -29.72 -7.13
CA PRO A 37 -9.23 -29.24 -8.41
C PRO A 37 -8.99 -27.74 -8.56
N GLU A 38 -8.32 -27.35 -9.63
CA GLU A 38 -8.16 -25.93 -9.97
C GLU A 38 -9.41 -25.43 -10.68
N THR A 39 -10.02 -24.37 -10.13
CA THR A 39 -11.07 -23.66 -10.83
C THR A 39 -10.45 -22.54 -11.64
N LYS A 40 -10.50 -22.64 -12.96
CA LYS A 40 -10.10 -21.54 -13.85
C LYS A 40 -11.23 -20.56 -13.98
N VAL A 41 -11.10 -19.41 -13.29
CA VAL A 41 -12.03 -18.29 -13.45
C VAL A 41 -11.47 -17.33 -14.49
N GLU A 42 -11.96 -17.40 -15.70
CA GLU A 42 -11.50 -16.54 -16.80
C GLU A 42 -12.19 -15.18 -16.80
N LYS A 43 -13.43 -15.12 -16.32
CA LYS A 43 -14.27 -13.93 -16.26
C LYS A 43 -15.14 -13.94 -15.00
N ALA A 44 -15.37 -12.78 -14.41
CA ALA A 44 -16.30 -12.62 -13.30
C ALA A 44 -17.74 -13.02 -13.72
N LYS A 45 -18.47 -13.68 -12.82
CA LYS A 45 -19.87 -14.08 -13.05
C LYS A 45 -20.82 -12.87 -13.08
N TYR A 46 -20.53 -11.88 -12.26
CA TYR A 46 -21.26 -10.62 -12.16
C TYR A 46 -20.33 -9.45 -12.50
N PRO A 47 -20.86 -8.29 -12.91
CA PRO A 47 -20.05 -7.09 -13.07
C PRO A 47 -19.26 -6.78 -11.79
N VAL A 48 -17.98 -6.49 -11.94
CA VAL A 48 -17.05 -6.22 -10.82
C VAL A 48 -16.58 -4.78 -10.90
N ILE A 49 -16.49 -4.13 -9.75
CA ILE A 49 -15.78 -2.88 -9.61
C ILE A 49 -14.43 -3.21 -8.96
N ASP A 50 -13.35 -2.86 -9.65
CA ASP A 50 -12.00 -2.87 -9.08
C ASP A 50 -11.84 -1.59 -8.27
N ALA A 51 -11.80 -1.72 -6.94
CA ALA A 51 -11.84 -0.58 -6.03
C ALA A 51 -10.45 0.01 -5.71
N HIS A 52 -9.37 -0.59 -6.23
CA HIS A 52 -8.01 -0.14 -5.94
C HIS A 52 -7.05 -0.51 -7.07
N SER A 53 -6.72 0.45 -7.90
CA SER A 53 -5.67 0.34 -8.92
C SER A 53 -4.92 1.65 -9.03
N HIS A 54 -3.81 1.65 -9.75
CA HIS A 54 -3.00 2.85 -9.96
C HIS A 54 -2.94 3.24 -11.44
N ASP A 55 -2.45 4.46 -11.70
CA ASP A 55 -2.30 4.99 -13.05
C ASP A 55 -1.04 4.38 -13.71
N TYR A 56 -1.21 3.24 -14.39
CA TYR A 56 -0.14 2.58 -15.14
C TYR A 56 -0.06 3.02 -16.60
N PRO A 57 -1.19 3.31 -17.30
CA PRO A 57 -1.16 3.75 -18.68
C PRO A 57 -0.57 5.15 -18.82
N SER A 58 0.29 5.31 -19.81
CA SER A 58 0.91 6.60 -20.18
C SER A 58 0.28 7.23 -21.44
N SER A 59 -0.68 6.55 -22.06
CA SER A 59 -1.30 6.98 -23.31
C SER A 59 -2.75 6.50 -23.43
N LEU A 60 -3.51 7.20 -24.30
CA LEU A 60 -4.89 6.81 -24.63
C LEU A 60 -4.96 5.37 -25.20
N GLU A 61 -3.95 4.94 -25.96
CA GLU A 61 -3.91 3.59 -26.54
C GLU A 61 -3.78 2.53 -25.43
N GLU A 62 -2.96 2.77 -24.42
CA GLU A 62 -2.80 1.87 -23.26
C GLU A 62 -4.07 1.83 -22.42
N VAL A 63 -4.75 2.97 -22.22
CA VAL A 63 -6.08 3.00 -21.55
C VAL A 63 -7.08 2.17 -22.35
N ALA A 64 -7.11 2.30 -23.68
CA ALA A 64 -7.98 1.50 -24.54
C ALA A 64 -7.67 -0.01 -24.41
N GLN A 65 -6.42 -0.39 -24.31
CA GLN A 65 -6.02 -1.78 -24.09
C GLN A 65 -6.44 -2.29 -22.71
N TRP A 66 -6.36 -1.45 -21.68
CA TRP A 66 -6.86 -1.77 -20.35
C TRP A 66 -8.37 -2.04 -20.37
N VAL A 67 -9.14 -1.17 -21.01
CA VAL A 67 -10.60 -1.37 -21.19
C VAL A 67 -10.91 -2.71 -21.85
N LYS A 68 -10.21 -3.09 -22.93
CA LYS A 68 -10.37 -4.41 -23.56
C LYS A 68 -10.09 -5.57 -22.58
N THR A 69 -9.15 -5.37 -21.66
CA THR A 69 -8.85 -6.37 -20.63
C THR A 69 -9.96 -6.43 -19.58
N MET A 70 -10.48 -5.28 -19.15
CA MET A 70 -11.64 -5.20 -18.26
C MET A 70 -12.85 -5.93 -18.86
N ASP A 71 -13.16 -5.70 -20.13
CA ASP A 71 -14.27 -6.35 -20.83
C ASP A 71 -14.11 -7.89 -20.84
N ARG A 72 -12.91 -8.36 -21.13
CA ARG A 72 -12.59 -9.80 -21.12
C ARG A 72 -12.80 -10.41 -19.73
N LYS A 73 -12.47 -9.67 -18.67
CA LYS A 73 -12.50 -10.15 -17.27
C LYS A 73 -13.82 -9.89 -16.55
N GLY A 74 -14.73 -9.12 -17.15
CA GLY A 74 -16.01 -8.74 -16.54
C GLY A 74 -15.88 -7.65 -15.50
N ILE A 75 -14.87 -6.79 -15.63
CA ILE A 75 -14.69 -5.61 -14.78
C ILE A 75 -15.47 -4.46 -15.43
N GLU A 76 -16.45 -3.95 -14.72
CA GLU A 76 -17.29 -2.84 -15.18
C GLU A 76 -16.59 -1.50 -15.04
N LYS A 77 -15.98 -1.29 -13.88
CA LYS A 77 -15.31 -0.04 -13.51
C LYS A 77 -14.08 -0.28 -12.66
N THR A 78 -13.11 0.62 -12.77
CA THR A 78 -11.92 0.64 -11.92
C THR A 78 -11.75 2.00 -11.27
N VAL A 79 -11.48 2.01 -9.96
CA VAL A 79 -11.00 3.19 -9.22
C VAL A 79 -9.50 3.30 -9.44
N VAL A 80 -9.06 4.43 -9.97
CA VAL A 80 -7.64 4.69 -10.24
C VAL A 80 -7.10 5.74 -9.27
N LEU A 81 -6.26 5.31 -8.35
CA LEU A 81 -5.56 6.15 -7.38
C LEU A 81 -4.36 6.76 -8.07
N THR A 82 -4.52 7.97 -8.61
CA THR A 82 -3.46 8.57 -9.43
C THR A 82 -2.33 9.12 -8.57
N GLY A 83 -2.63 9.57 -7.36
CA GLY A 83 -1.67 10.22 -6.47
C GLY A 83 -1.26 11.63 -6.93
N TYR A 84 -1.71 12.09 -8.09
CA TYR A 84 -1.31 13.36 -8.67
C TYR A 84 -2.29 14.49 -8.40
N THR A 85 -1.78 15.73 -8.51
CA THR A 85 -2.48 17.00 -8.41
C THR A 85 -2.01 17.93 -9.54
N GLY A 86 -2.55 19.13 -9.64
CA GLY A 86 -2.13 20.13 -10.61
C GLY A 86 -2.22 19.65 -12.06
N ALA A 87 -1.30 20.12 -12.89
CA ALA A 87 -1.25 19.81 -14.31
C ALA A 87 -1.07 18.31 -14.61
N SER A 88 -0.42 17.56 -13.71
CA SER A 88 -0.27 16.12 -13.86
C SER A 88 -1.62 15.40 -13.76
N PHE A 89 -2.46 15.78 -12.78
CA PHE A 89 -3.81 15.24 -12.68
C PHE A 89 -4.67 15.62 -13.90
N ASP A 90 -4.55 16.86 -14.37
CA ASP A 90 -5.30 17.35 -15.55
C ASP A 90 -4.97 16.52 -16.80
N SER A 91 -3.68 16.25 -17.02
CA SER A 91 -3.22 15.40 -18.14
C SER A 91 -3.77 13.97 -18.04
N ILE A 92 -3.85 13.39 -16.84
CA ILE A 92 -4.46 12.07 -16.65
C ILE A 92 -5.96 12.13 -17.00
N VAL A 93 -6.68 13.14 -16.52
CA VAL A 93 -8.11 13.31 -16.85
C VAL A 93 -8.33 13.36 -18.37
N GLU A 94 -7.46 14.05 -19.11
CA GLU A 94 -7.53 14.12 -20.57
C GLU A 94 -7.31 12.75 -21.22
N VAL A 95 -6.31 11.99 -20.77
CA VAL A 95 -5.99 10.66 -21.31
C VAL A 95 -7.13 9.67 -21.07
N TYR A 96 -7.80 9.74 -19.92
CA TYR A 96 -8.92 8.84 -19.60
C TYR A 96 -10.30 9.34 -20.09
N ALA A 97 -10.41 10.57 -20.58
CA ALA A 97 -11.68 11.21 -20.93
C ALA A 97 -12.57 10.35 -21.87
N PRO A 98 -12.07 9.65 -22.91
CA PRO A 98 -12.89 8.80 -23.77
C PRO A 98 -13.54 7.62 -23.05
N TYR A 99 -13.01 7.24 -21.89
CA TYR A 99 -13.45 6.09 -21.09
C TYR A 99 -13.91 6.48 -19.67
N LYS A 100 -14.34 7.74 -19.47
CA LYS A 100 -14.75 8.29 -18.16
C LYS A 100 -15.80 7.47 -17.40
N ASN A 101 -16.59 6.65 -18.11
CA ASN A 101 -17.60 5.79 -17.48
C ASN A 101 -17.01 4.47 -16.97
N ARG A 102 -15.74 4.17 -17.31
CA ARG A 102 -15.04 2.95 -16.94
C ARG A 102 -14.03 3.17 -15.81
N PHE A 103 -13.69 4.43 -15.54
CA PHE A 103 -12.69 4.79 -14.55
C PHE A 103 -13.20 5.91 -13.64
N ASP A 104 -13.05 5.72 -12.34
CA ASP A 104 -13.18 6.76 -11.35
C ASP A 104 -11.77 7.22 -10.96
N LEU A 105 -11.37 8.40 -11.41
CA LEU A 105 -10.04 8.95 -11.13
C LEU A 105 -10.04 9.62 -9.76
N TRP A 106 -9.10 9.24 -8.92
CA TRP A 106 -8.89 9.81 -7.60
C TRP A 106 -7.60 10.61 -7.60
N CYS A 107 -7.64 11.87 -7.13
CA CYS A 107 -6.46 12.73 -7.09
C CYS A 107 -5.61 12.47 -5.84
N GLY A 108 -4.42 13.06 -5.80
CA GLY A 108 -3.58 13.10 -4.60
C GLY A 108 -3.92 14.26 -3.67
N LEU A 109 -3.04 14.49 -2.68
CA LEU A 109 -3.00 15.70 -1.86
C LEU A 109 -1.85 16.60 -2.32
N ASP A 110 -2.06 17.91 -2.31
CA ASP A 110 -0.96 18.86 -2.52
C ASP A 110 -0.20 19.07 -1.21
N LEU A 111 1.00 18.53 -1.13
CA LEU A 111 1.93 18.67 0.00
C LEU A 111 3.04 19.71 -0.27
N SER A 112 2.96 20.48 -1.36
CA SER A 112 4.03 21.39 -1.80
C SER A 112 4.30 22.52 -0.82
N ASP A 113 3.29 22.95 -0.07
CA ASP A 113 3.38 24.01 0.94
C ASP A 113 3.57 23.46 2.37
N TYR A 114 3.87 22.17 2.53
CA TYR A 114 4.19 21.62 3.84
C TYR A 114 5.27 22.44 4.56
N GLY A 115 5.07 22.68 5.86
CA GLY A 115 5.93 23.55 6.68
C GLY A 115 5.65 25.05 6.56
N LYS A 116 4.74 25.49 5.67
CA LYS A 116 4.28 26.87 5.56
C LYS A 116 2.90 27.05 6.19
N SER A 117 2.59 28.28 6.60
CA SER A 117 1.25 28.61 7.12
C SER A 117 0.13 28.48 6.07
N SER A 118 0.47 28.42 4.79
CA SER A 118 -0.46 28.23 3.66
C SER A 118 -0.81 26.76 3.41
N PHE A 119 -0.13 25.79 3.99
CA PHE A 119 -0.23 24.36 3.68
C PHE A 119 -1.68 23.87 3.59
N VAL A 120 -2.43 24.01 4.67
CA VAL A 120 -3.83 23.53 4.73
C VAL A 120 -4.70 24.21 3.68
N LYS A 121 -4.54 25.54 3.52
CA LYS A 121 -5.28 26.32 2.52
C LYS A 121 -4.99 25.82 1.11
N THR A 122 -3.72 25.66 0.76
CA THR A 122 -3.28 25.18 -0.56
C THR A 122 -3.81 23.79 -0.84
N ALA A 123 -3.69 22.85 0.11
CA ALA A 123 -4.21 21.51 -0.04
C ALA A 123 -5.73 21.47 -0.26
N VAL A 124 -6.50 22.25 0.51
CA VAL A 124 -7.97 22.36 0.39
C VAL A 124 -8.39 22.98 -0.94
N GLU A 125 -7.72 24.07 -1.37
CA GLU A 125 -8.00 24.71 -2.65
C GLU A 125 -7.73 23.76 -3.83
N GLU A 126 -6.65 22.98 -3.76
CA GLU A 126 -6.31 22.01 -4.78
C GLU A 126 -7.31 20.83 -4.81
N LEU A 127 -7.76 20.32 -3.67
CA LEU A 127 -8.83 19.32 -3.62
C LEU A 127 -10.10 19.80 -4.32
N LYS A 128 -10.52 21.03 -4.03
CA LYS A 128 -11.69 21.65 -4.67
C LYS A 128 -11.49 21.81 -6.19
N ARG A 129 -10.25 22.14 -6.61
CA ARG A 129 -9.89 22.22 -8.02
C ARG A 129 -9.96 20.85 -8.71
N CYS A 130 -9.32 19.82 -8.12
CA CYS A 130 -9.34 18.46 -8.65
C CYS A 130 -10.77 17.89 -8.73
N HIS A 131 -11.62 18.17 -7.74
CA HIS A 131 -13.03 17.82 -7.78
C HIS A 131 -13.75 18.43 -9.00
N LYS A 132 -13.53 19.72 -9.27
CA LYS A 132 -14.09 20.41 -10.46
C LYS A 132 -13.58 19.80 -11.77
N MET A 133 -12.34 19.30 -11.79
CA MET A 133 -11.77 18.59 -12.93
C MET A 133 -12.31 17.15 -13.08
N GLY A 134 -13.07 16.65 -12.11
CA GLY A 134 -13.73 15.35 -12.18
C GLY A 134 -13.19 14.27 -11.25
N ALA A 135 -12.28 14.62 -10.32
CA ALA A 135 -11.85 13.68 -9.28
C ALA A 135 -13.04 13.15 -8.48
N LYS A 136 -13.04 11.85 -8.20
CA LYS A 136 -14.11 11.14 -7.48
C LYS A 136 -13.72 10.76 -6.05
N GLY A 137 -12.47 10.94 -5.68
CA GLY A 137 -11.90 10.63 -4.39
C GLY A 137 -10.45 11.10 -4.31
N VAL A 138 -9.81 10.77 -3.19
CA VAL A 138 -8.42 11.11 -2.90
C VAL A 138 -7.65 9.84 -2.55
N GLY A 139 -6.46 9.66 -3.08
CA GLY A 139 -5.60 8.54 -2.73
C GLY A 139 -4.51 8.23 -3.75
N GLU A 140 -3.58 7.42 -3.36
CA GLU A 140 -3.44 6.74 -2.09
C GLU A 140 -2.66 7.63 -1.10
N VAL A 141 -3.28 8.04 -0.01
CA VAL A 141 -2.62 8.79 1.06
C VAL A 141 -1.98 7.79 2.00
N THR A 142 -0.71 7.97 2.30
CA THR A 142 0.11 6.96 2.97
C THR A 142 0.78 7.54 4.21
N ASP A 143 0.80 6.78 5.30
CA ASP A 143 1.65 7.05 6.47
C ASP A 143 2.30 5.74 6.93
N LYS A 144 3.63 5.67 6.81
CA LYS A 144 4.45 4.50 7.19
C LYS A 144 5.29 4.75 8.44
N GLY A 145 5.10 5.91 9.10
CA GLY A 145 5.69 6.21 10.39
C GLY A 145 6.50 7.50 10.48
N LEU A 146 6.90 8.11 9.37
CA LEU A 146 7.59 9.41 9.39
C LEU A 146 6.67 10.60 9.11
N GLY A 147 5.48 10.34 8.60
CA GLY A 147 4.51 11.34 8.26
C GLY A 147 3.77 11.02 6.95
N VAL A 148 2.77 11.84 6.66
CA VAL A 148 1.88 11.67 5.51
C VAL A 148 2.60 12.01 4.20
N TYR A 149 2.45 11.13 3.23
CA TYR A 149 2.81 11.37 1.84
C TYR A 149 1.76 10.75 0.90
N VAL A 150 1.91 10.96 -0.40
CA VAL A 150 1.00 10.41 -1.40
C VAL A 150 1.80 9.55 -2.38
N ALA A 151 1.26 8.40 -2.74
CA ALA A 151 1.89 7.51 -3.71
C ALA A 151 2.28 8.31 -4.99
N PHE A 152 3.44 8.00 -5.54
CA PHE A 152 4.05 8.64 -6.73
C PHE A 152 4.50 10.09 -6.55
N GLN A 153 4.32 10.69 -5.38
CA GLN A 153 4.89 12.01 -5.06
C GLN A 153 6.21 11.87 -4.28
N THR A 154 7.06 12.89 -4.38
CA THR A 154 8.35 12.95 -3.66
C THR A 154 8.24 13.71 -2.34
N ASN A 155 7.20 14.51 -2.17
CA ASN A 155 7.00 15.33 -0.98
C ASN A 155 6.35 14.50 0.13
N MET A 156 6.87 14.67 1.34
CA MET A 156 6.33 14.09 2.57
C MET A 156 6.10 15.22 3.58
N ALA A 157 4.99 15.15 4.28
CA ALA A 157 4.69 16.00 5.42
C ALA A 157 5.24 15.35 6.69
N GLU A 158 6.57 15.42 6.85
CA GLU A 158 7.29 14.79 7.95
C GLU A 158 6.76 15.27 9.31
N GLY A 159 6.45 14.33 10.21
CA GLY A 159 5.90 14.59 11.53
C GLY A 159 4.40 14.91 11.55
N ILE A 160 3.74 15.04 10.41
CA ILE A 160 2.27 15.12 10.34
C ILE A 160 1.74 13.69 10.10
N HIS A 161 0.91 13.22 11.01
CA HIS A 161 0.27 11.91 10.96
C HIS A 161 -1.23 12.03 10.69
N LEU A 162 -1.90 10.90 10.50
CA LEU A 162 -3.32 10.88 10.10
C LEU A 162 -4.26 11.55 11.10
N ASN A 163 -3.94 11.58 12.38
CA ASN A 163 -4.72 12.27 13.42
C ASN A 163 -4.28 13.72 13.69
N ASP A 164 -3.31 14.24 12.93
CA ASP A 164 -2.85 15.62 13.13
C ASP A 164 -3.98 16.62 12.85
N PRO A 165 -4.16 17.64 13.69
CA PRO A 165 -5.18 18.68 13.47
C PRO A 165 -5.10 19.40 12.11
N LEU A 166 -3.92 19.45 11.47
CA LEU A 166 -3.75 20.00 10.13
C LEU A 166 -4.44 19.16 9.05
N MET A 167 -4.70 17.88 9.31
CA MET A 167 -5.43 16.99 8.40
C MET A 167 -6.96 17.21 8.47
N SER A 168 -7.49 17.71 9.59
CA SER A 168 -8.95 17.85 9.79
C SER A 168 -9.63 18.66 8.68
N PRO A 169 -9.17 19.85 8.27
CA PRO A 169 -9.83 20.61 7.19
C PRO A 169 -9.77 19.89 5.83
N ILE A 170 -8.77 19.03 5.61
CA ILE A 170 -8.65 18.19 4.42
C ILE A 170 -9.75 17.12 4.43
N TYR A 171 -9.93 16.42 5.55
CA TYR A 171 -10.97 15.42 5.74
C TYR A 171 -12.38 16.01 5.62
N GLU A 172 -12.62 17.14 6.28
CA GLU A 172 -13.89 17.87 6.20
C GLU A 172 -14.21 18.31 4.76
N THR A 173 -13.20 18.80 4.02
CA THR A 173 -13.36 19.15 2.60
C THR A 173 -13.72 17.93 1.76
N CYS A 174 -13.10 16.78 2.02
CA CYS A 174 -13.44 15.55 1.32
C CYS A 174 -14.88 15.13 1.60
N ALA A 175 -15.35 15.24 2.84
CA ALA A 175 -16.74 14.99 3.21
C ALA A 175 -17.72 15.95 2.50
N GLU A 176 -17.44 17.27 2.51
CA GLU A 176 -18.24 18.28 1.82
C GLU A 176 -18.38 18.03 0.32
N LEU A 177 -17.31 17.52 -0.31
CA LEU A 177 -17.27 17.22 -1.74
C LEU A 177 -17.78 15.81 -2.09
N GLY A 178 -18.08 14.99 -1.10
CA GLY A 178 -18.45 13.58 -1.29
C GLY A 178 -17.32 12.74 -1.88
N MET A 179 -16.08 13.09 -1.58
CA MET A 179 -14.86 12.41 -2.05
C MET A 179 -14.32 11.47 -0.96
N PRO A 180 -14.42 10.13 -1.12
CA PRO A 180 -13.76 9.22 -0.21
C PRO A 180 -12.24 9.41 -0.18
N LEU A 181 -11.61 9.09 0.96
CA LEU A 181 -10.16 9.03 1.11
C LEU A 181 -9.67 7.58 1.19
N ASN A 182 -8.80 7.20 0.27
CA ASN A 182 -8.08 5.92 0.35
C ASN A 182 -6.78 6.12 1.13
N ILE A 183 -6.65 5.36 2.22
CA ILE A 183 -5.55 5.49 3.19
C ILE A 183 -4.76 4.18 3.28
N HIS A 184 -3.46 4.27 3.01
CA HIS A 184 -2.48 3.23 3.27
C HIS A 184 -1.86 3.46 4.65
N VAL A 185 -2.35 2.75 5.64
CA VAL A 185 -1.85 2.84 7.00
C VAL A 185 -0.76 1.82 7.22
N ALA A 186 0.39 2.25 7.70
CA ALA A 186 1.54 1.41 8.02
C ALA A 186 2.03 0.55 6.83
N GLU A 187 2.84 -0.44 7.12
CA GLU A 187 3.27 -1.55 6.28
C GLU A 187 3.01 -2.87 7.02
N PRO A 188 3.14 -4.04 6.41
CA PRO A 188 3.02 -5.31 7.13
C PRO A 188 3.82 -5.34 8.42
N TYR A 189 3.23 -5.85 9.49
CA TYR A 189 3.76 -5.78 10.86
C TYR A 189 5.21 -6.24 10.99
N TRP A 190 5.60 -7.29 10.24
CA TRP A 190 6.97 -7.80 10.25
C TRP A 190 8.03 -6.78 9.82
N MET A 191 7.66 -5.73 9.06
CA MET A 191 8.59 -4.69 8.63
C MET A 191 9.05 -3.78 9.77
N TYR A 192 8.31 -3.73 10.89
CA TYR A 192 8.64 -2.96 12.09
C TYR A 192 9.39 -3.78 13.13
N LEU A 193 9.48 -5.11 12.94
CA LEU A 193 10.14 -6.01 13.88
C LEU A 193 11.65 -6.10 13.64
N PRO A 194 12.44 -6.53 14.64
CA PRO A 194 13.87 -6.80 14.47
C PRO A 194 14.16 -7.81 13.36
N ASP A 195 15.31 -7.64 12.68
CA ASP A 195 15.81 -8.62 11.68
C ASP A 195 16.49 -9.78 12.42
N ASP A 196 15.71 -10.67 12.97
CA ASP A 196 16.20 -11.85 13.64
C ASP A 196 15.53 -13.14 13.12
N LYS A 197 15.94 -14.28 13.67
CA LYS A 197 15.43 -15.59 13.27
C LYS A 197 13.95 -15.84 13.57
N TYR A 198 13.30 -14.95 14.30
CA TYR A 198 11.88 -15.06 14.66
C TYR A 198 10.99 -14.18 13.79
N ASN A 199 11.58 -13.32 12.94
CA ASN A 199 10.83 -12.50 12.01
C ASN A 199 10.46 -13.32 10.77
N ASP A 200 9.18 -13.58 10.57
CA ASP A 200 8.66 -14.36 9.44
C ASP A 200 8.83 -13.67 8.08
N GLY A 201 9.01 -12.34 8.08
CA GLY A 201 9.32 -11.54 6.91
C GLY A 201 10.80 -11.35 6.60
N LEU A 202 11.72 -11.99 7.34
CA LEU A 202 13.17 -11.77 7.27
C LEU A 202 13.74 -11.86 5.84
N MET A 203 13.21 -12.74 5.00
CA MET A 203 13.66 -12.89 3.60
C MET A 203 13.48 -11.63 2.78
N ASN A 204 12.48 -10.81 3.11
CA ASN A 204 12.20 -9.52 2.50
C ASN A 204 12.73 -8.34 3.33
N GLY A 205 13.06 -8.57 4.61
CA GLY A 205 13.38 -7.55 5.61
C GLY A 205 14.48 -6.60 5.18
N LYS A 206 15.56 -7.11 4.60
CA LYS A 206 16.70 -6.29 4.16
C LYS A 206 16.34 -5.22 3.12
N LYS A 207 15.29 -5.43 2.34
CA LYS A 207 14.87 -4.52 1.27
C LYS A 207 13.73 -3.59 1.70
N TRP A 208 12.81 -4.08 2.54
CA TRP A 208 11.55 -3.42 2.81
C TRP A 208 11.36 -3.03 4.27
N LYS A 209 12.34 -3.31 5.14
CA LYS A 209 12.27 -2.99 6.55
C LYS A 209 12.04 -1.50 6.80
N ILE A 210 11.19 -1.22 7.80
CA ILE A 210 11.05 0.10 8.40
C ILE A 210 12.17 0.28 9.43
N ASP A 211 12.98 1.31 9.26
CA ASP A 211 14.07 1.59 10.20
C ASP A 211 13.55 2.30 11.45
N MET A 212 13.26 1.52 12.49
CA MET A 212 12.75 2.02 13.75
C MET A 212 13.77 2.83 14.56
N SER A 213 15.04 2.95 14.11
CA SER A 213 16.05 3.79 14.75
C SER A 213 15.98 5.26 14.33
N ILE A 214 15.22 5.57 13.28
CA ILE A 214 15.04 6.94 12.81
C ILE A 214 14.23 7.74 13.85
N PRO A 215 14.73 8.90 14.32
CA PRO A 215 14.00 9.73 15.24
C PRO A 215 12.63 10.14 14.69
N GLY A 216 11.58 9.98 15.51
CA GLY A 216 10.20 10.30 15.09
C GLY A 216 9.45 9.16 14.39
N MET A 217 10.13 8.06 14.04
CA MET A 217 9.46 6.89 13.45
C MET A 217 8.39 6.33 14.39
N GLN A 218 7.16 6.24 13.90
CA GLN A 218 6.04 5.66 14.63
C GLN A 218 6.01 4.13 14.48
N SER A 219 5.58 3.43 15.54
CA SER A 219 5.37 1.98 15.46
C SER A 219 4.10 1.66 14.67
N HIS A 220 3.97 0.40 14.26
CA HIS A 220 2.78 -0.10 13.60
C HIS A 220 1.50 0.19 14.42
N GLU A 221 1.54 -0.10 15.74
CA GLU A 221 0.41 0.10 16.63
C GLU A 221 0.04 1.58 16.80
N GLN A 222 1.05 2.47 16.83
CA GLN A 222 0.82 3.91 16.89
C GLN A 222 0.11 4.40 15.62
N LEU A 223 0.50 3.94 14.45
CA LEU A 223 -0.14 4.29 13.18
C LEU A 223 -1.59 3.82 13.11
N ILE A 224 -1.87 2.59 13.57
CA ILE A 224 -3.25 2.09 13.65
C ILE A 224 -4.10 2.92 14.62
N ALA A 225 -3.54 3.29 15.78
CA ALA A 225 -4.24 4.15 16.74
C ALA A 225 -4.53 5.55 16.18
N GLN A 226 -3.57 6.15 15.49
CA GLN A 226 -3.72 7.47 14.85
C GLN A 226 -4.79 7.42 13.74
N PHE A 227 -4.81 6.36 12.92
CA PHE A 227 -5.87 6.17 11.94
C PHE A 227 -7.24 6.02 12.60
N SER A 228 -7.35 5.18 13.63
CA SER A 228 -8.60 5.00 14.39
C SER A 228 -9.10 6.33 14.96
N GLU A 229 -8.22 7.16 15.49
CA GLU A 229 -8.56 8.49 16.00
C GLU A 229 -9.03 9.44 14.89
N ALA A 230 -8.38 9.43 13.72
CA ALA A 230 -8.80 10.21 12.56
C ALA A 230 -10.22 9.82 12.11
N VAL A 231 -10.50 8.53 11.96
CA VAL A 231 -11.84 8.03 11.60
C VAL A 231 -12.88 8.43 12.62
N LYS A 232 -12.62 8.24 13.91
CA LYS A 232 -13.50 8.62 15.00
C LYS A 232 -13.87 10.10 15.01
N ASN A 233 -12.88 10.96 14.78
CA ASN A 233 -13.04 12.41 14.86
C ASN A 233 -13.71 13.02 13.62
N HIS A 234 -13.79 12.28 12.51
CA HIS A 234 -14.35 12.75 11.25
C HIS A 234 -15.48 11.83 10.72
N PRO A 235 -16.60 11.71 11.44
CA PRO A 235 -17.65 10.73 11.13
C PRO A 235 -18.39 10.99 9.79
N ASN A 236 -18.21 12.16 9.19
CA ASN A 236 -18.80 12.51 7.88
C ASN A 236 -17.86 12.22 6.72
N THR A 237 -16.60 11.87 6.97
CA THR A 237 -15.61 11.55 5.95
C THR A 237 -15.60 10.05 5.72
N LEU A 238 -15.74 9.62 4.46
CA LEU A 238 -15.63 8.21 4.10
C LEU A 238 -14.16 7.83 3.94
N PHE A 239 -13.66 6.99 4.83
CA PHE A 239 -12.31 6.43 4.76
C PHE A 239 -12.32 5.05 4.11
N VAL A 240 -11.44 4.83 3.14
CA VAL A 240 -11.20 3.52 2.54
C VAL A 240 -9.86 3.00 3.09
N ALA A 241 -9.94 2.14 4.08
CA ALA A 241 -8.79 1.54 4.74
C ALA A 241 -8.22 0.40 3.89
N CYS A 242 -7.30 0.71 2.98
CA CYS A 242 -6.75 -0.29 2.07
C CYS A 242 -5.82 -1.29 2.78
N HIS A 243 -5.59 -2.44 2.13
CA HIS A 243 -4.70 -3.52 2.59
C HIS A 243 -5.02 -4.03 4.00
N PHE A 244 -6.32 -3.99 4.43
CA PHE A 244 -6.73 -4.31 5.81
C PHE A 244 -5.94 -3.53 6.86
N ILE A 245 -5.57 -2.25 6.57
CA ILE A 245 -4.67 -1.42 7.38
C ILE A 245 -3.37 -2.13 7.77
N ASN A 246 -2.88 -3.03 6.89
CA ASN A 246 -1.73 -3.90 7.13
C ASN A 246 -1.80 -4.76 8.42
N CYS A 247 -3.03 -5.09 8.87
CA CYS A 247 -3.33 -5.93 10.03
C CYS A 247 -3.76 -7.35 9.64
N SER A 248 -3.28 -7.89 8.51
CA SER A 248 -3.60 -9.26 8.07
C SER A 248 -3.15 -10.34 9.06
N TYR A 249 -2.22 -10.04 9.94
CA TYR A 249 -1.75 -10.92 11.00
C TYR A 249 -2.77 -11.09 12.16
N ASP A 250 -3.67 -10.09 12.35
CA ASP A 250 -4.76 -10.14 13.33
C ASP A 250 -5.99 -9.37 12.81
N LEU A 251 -6.87 -10.08 12.11
CA LEU A 251 -8.08 -9.48 11.54
C LEU A 251 -9.09 -9.00 12.61
N SER A 252 -8.91 -9.34 13.88
CA SER A 252 -9.76 -8.81 14.95
C SER A 252 -9.58 -7.30 15.13
N ILE A 253 -8.42 -6.75 14.76
CA ILE A 253 -8.16 -5.30 14.75
C ILE A 253 -9.08 -4.64 13.70
N VAL A 254 -9.10 -5.18 12.49
CA VAL A 254 -9.96 -4.68 11.40
C VAL A 254 -11.44 -4.82 11.78
N GLY A 255 -11.83 -5.99 12.32
CA GLY A 255 -13.20 -6.25 12.75
C GLY A 255 -13.68 -5.22 13.78
N ARG A 256 -12.88 -4.90 14.80
CA ARG A 256 -13.23 -3.88 15.79
C ARG A 256 -13.45 -2.50 15.17
N LEU A 257 -12.60 -2.08 14.23
CA LEU A 257 -12.77 -0.79 13.55
C LEU A 257 -14.07 -0.74 12.75
N LEU A 258 -14.41 -1.82 12.03
CA LEU A 258 -15.66 -1.92 11.26
C LEU A 258 -16.91 -1.97 12.17
N ASP A 259 -16.80 -2.53 13.37
CA ASP A 259 -17.90 -2.57 14.33
C ASP A 259 -18.08 -1.22 15.05
N GLU A 260 -16.99 -0.46 15.25
CA GLU A 260 -16.99 0.80 16.00
C GLU A 260 -17.34 2.01 15.13
N TYR A 261 -16.93 2.01 13.86
CA TYR A 261 -17.08 3.15 12.95
C TYR A 261 -17.83 2.75 11.67
N SER A 262 -18.68 3.66 11.19
CA SER A 262 -19.53 3.44 9.99
C SER A 262 -19.05 4.21 8.76
N ASN A 263 -17.94 4.92 8.88
CA ASN A 263 -17.39 5.85 7.88
C ASN A 263 -16.05 5.44 7.27
#